data_28f268a5336dbf5529b1e9de68ebff1b
#
_entry.id   28f268a5336dbf5529b1e9de68ebff1b
#
_cell.length_a   1.000
_cell.length_b   1.000
_cell.length_c   1.000
_cell.angle_alpha   90.00
_cell.angle_beta   90.00
_cell.angle_gamma   90.00
#
_symmetry.space_group_name_H-M   'P 1'
#
loop_
_entity.id
_entity.type
_entity.pdbx_description
1 polymer ?
#
loop_
_entity_poly.entity_id
_entity_poly.type
_entity_poly.pdbx_seq_one_letter_code
_entity_poly.pdbx_strand_id
1 'polypeptide(L)'
;MPSRPQLPSLTVANAQFVTDRIAVGGDLAPEFRTARRQLDDLRAAGITHIADLRDEWSDEDLVGFWAPEISYLYHPVEDAGQAIPADWFEKLNDWVTLALADPDARVLVHCHMGVNRAPSAAFALLLAQGVPVREALSAIRGSREVAVIDYADDALDWHLGRLGADRYARAGARRSLTMWRRANDIDKLAVIRQIRAGEGGGSSWCFTLNPAAVLDLAELVGASPNPTIGLGLQVEPDELALRDEVVLWGEASGVVGFGWVVGPPREAGDGQALVLPVVTMGFNPDGLIPIDVLDLVAPGVGFGDGPNPSPLSPDQVAALNTGLRLLARAAAPPA
;
A
#
# COMPACT_ATOMS: atom_id res chain seq x y z
N MET A 1 6.81 -36.70 -2.27
CA MET A 1 7.03 -35.34 -2.73
C MET A 1 8.20 -34.79 -1.93
N PRO A 2 9.25 -34.22 -2.55
CA PRO A 2 10.29 -33.58 -1.77
C PRO A 2 9.65 -32.44 -0.95
N SER A 3 9.97 -32.38 0.35
CA SER A 3 9.55 -31.28 1.22
C SER A 3 10.06 -29.97 0.65
N ARG A 4 9.16 -28.99 0.52
CA ARG A 4 9.56 -27.62 0.16
C ARG A 4 10.65 -27.17 1.14
N PRO A 5 11.78 -26.62 0.68
CA PRO A 5 12.77 -26.09 1.60
C PRO A 5 12.09 -25.08 2.53
N GLN A 6 12.38 -25.20 3.82
CA GLN A 6 11.83 -24.27 4.80
C GLN A 6 12.47 -22.90 4.56
N LEU A 7 11.66 -21.90 4.18
CA LEU A 7 12.13 -20.53 3.98
C LEU A 7 12.61 -19.94 5.32
N PRO A 8 13.59 -19.03 5.32
CA PRO A 8 13.95 -18.29 6.52
C PRO A 8 12.71 -17.56 7.07
N SER A 9 12.61 -17.41 8.37
CA SER A 9 11.48 -16.74 9.01
C SER A 9 11.91 -15.42 9.64
N LEU A 10 11.06 -14.41 9.51
CA LEU A 10 11.14 -13.13 10.21
C LEU A 10 10.05 -13.12 11.27
N THR A 11 10.37 -12.65 12.47
CA THR A 11 9.47 -12.74 13.62
C THR A 11 9.07 -11.37 14.16
N VAL A 12 9.85 -10.34 13.87
CA VAL A 12 9.64 -8.96 14.32
C VAL A 12 9.42 -8.03 13.14
N ALA A 13 10.21 -8.18 12.06
CA ALA A 13 10.06 -7.38 10.86
C ALA A 13 8.77 -7.76 10.11
N ASN A 14 8.04 -6.75 9.62
CA ASN A 14 6.84 -6.93 8.78
C ASN A 14 7.24 -7.39 7.37
N ALA A 15 7.90 -8.54 7.26
CA ALA A 15 8.36 -9.07 6.00
C ALA A 15 8.32 -10.60 5.97
N GLN A 16 8.22 -11.20 4.78
CA GLN A 16 8.24 -12.64 4.56
C GLN A 16 9.12 -12.98 3.35
N PHE A 17 9.86 -14.08 3.44
CA PHE A 17 10.60 -14.61 2.32
C PHE A 17 9.65 -15.23 1.28
N VAL A 18 9.76 -14.80 0.03
CA VAL A 18 9.03 -15.37 -1.12
C VAL A 18 9.86 -16.41 -1.84
N THR A 19 11.19 -16.31 -1.71
CA THR A 19 12.17 -17.35 -2.05
C THR A 19 13.18 -17.45 -0.88
N ASP A 20 14.16 -18.34 -0.98
CA ASP A 20 15.27 -18.43 -0.02
C ASP A 20 16.14 -17.15 0.03
N ARG A 21 16.06 -16.31 -1.00
CA ARG A 21 16.93 -15.13 -1.18
C ARG A 21 16.20 -13.80 -1.37
N ILE A 22 14.89 -13.81 -1.58
CA ILE A 22 14.09 -12.59 -1.75
C ILE A 22 12.99 -12.56 -0.70
N ALA A 23 12.93 -11.49 0.08
CA ALA A 23 11.87 -11.18 1.02
C ALA A 23 11.07 -9.97 0.53
N VAL A 24 9.80 -9.91 0.94
CA VAL A 24 8.86 -8.81 0.66
C VAL A 24 8.27 -8.32 1.97
N GLY A 25 8.20 -7.01 2.15
CA GLY A 25 7.73 -6.46 3.42
C GLY A 25 7.17 -5.06 3.36
N GLY A 26 6.77 -4.61 4.55
CA GLY A 26 6.47 -3.23 4.89
C GLY A 26 7.69 -2.50 5.43
N ASP A 27 7.48 -1.26 5.81
CA ASP A 27 8.50 -0.38 6.37
C ASP A 27 8.92 -0.77 7.81
N LEU A 28 9.93 -0.10 8.28
CA LEU A 28 10.28 -0.13 9.69
C LEU A 28 9.23 0.63 10.50
N ALA A 29 9.06 0.21 11.75
CA ALA A 29 8.17 0.90 12.68
C ALA A 29 8.65 2.34 12.94
N PRO A 30 7.74 3.28 13.21
CA PRO A 30 8.10 4.67 13.52
C PRO A 30 8.82 4.81 14.86
N GLU A 31 8.63 3.86 15.80
CA GLU A 31 9.28 3.88 17.12
C GLU A 31 10.69 3.28 17.00
N PHE A 32 11.68 4.05 17.35
CA PHE A 32 13.10 3.69 17.25
C PHE A 32 13.47 2.33 17.86
N ARG A 33 12.88 2.00 19.01
CA ARG A 33 13.14 0.70 19.67
C ARG A 33 12.62 -0.46 18.82
N THR A 34 11.44 -0.32 18.24
CA THR A 34 10.82 -1.34 17.39
C THR A 34 11.56 -1.45 16.06
N ALA A 35 11.88 -0.32 15.43
CA ALA A 35 12.65 -0.28 14.19
C ALA A 35 14.01 -0.99 14.32
N ARG A 36 14.73 -0.72 15.44
CA ARG A 36 16.00 -1.39 15.72
C ARG A 36 15.84 -2.91 15.84
N ARG A 37 14.82 -3.37 16.59
CA ARG A 37 14.53 -4.81 16.72
C ARG A 37 14.17 -5.46 15.38
N GLN A 38 13.46 -4.73 14.50
CA GLN A 38 13.16 -5.20 13.15
C GLN A 38 14.43 -5.32 12.30
N LEU A 39 15.35 -4.35 12.39
CA LEU A 39 16.65 -4.43 11.72
C LEU A 39 17.50 -5.60 12.24
N ASP A 40 17.52 -5.83 13.55
CA ASP A 40 18.21 -6.97 14.12
C ASP A 40 17.62 -8.31 13.64
N ASP A 41 16.30 -8.41 13.48
CA ASP A 41 15.61 -9.57 12.95
C ASP A 41 15.96 -9.81 11.46
N LEU A 42 16.00 -8.73 10.65
CA LEU A 42 16.43 -8.78 9.25
C LEU A 42 17.88 -9.27 9.12
N ARG A 43 18.79 -8.74 9.94
CA ARG A 43 20.20 -9.16 9.99
C ARG A 43 20.34 -10.63 10.39
N ALA A 44 19.61 -11.05 11.42
CA ALA A 44 19.61 -12.43 11.87
C ALA A 44 19.09 -13.40 10.80
N ALA A 45 18.13 -12.96 9.97
CA ALA A 45 17.64 -13.71 8.83
C ALA A 45 18.60 -13.67 7.60
N GLY A 46 19.72 -12.93 7.70
CA GLY A 46 20.75 -12.83 6.67
C GLY A 46 20.41 -11.83 5.55
N ILE A 47 19.50 -10.88 5.77
CA ILE A 47 19.28 -9.78 4.82
C ILE A 47 20.55 -8.93 4.74
N THR A 48 21.07 -8.78 3.53
CA THR A 48 22.29 -8.03 3.19
C THR A 48 21.98 -6.79 2.35
N HIS A 49 20.79 -6.77 1.73
CA HIS A 49 20.36 -5.71 0.83
C HIS A 49 18.91 -5.35 1.08
N ILE A 50 18.61 -4.06 1.09
CA ILE A 50 17.24 -3.52 1.22
C ILE A 50 16.96 -2.59 0.05
N ALA A 51 15.87 -2.83 -0.68
CA ALA A 51 15.31 -1.92 -1.67
C ALA A 51 14.03 -1.29 -1.11
N ASP A 52 14.06 0.01 -0.87
CA ASP A 52 12.93 0.82 -0.40
C ASP A 52 12.24 1.48 -1.59
N LEU A 53 10.98 1.13 -1.80
CA LEU A 53 10.18 1.57 -2.94
C LEU A 53 9.18 2.69 -2.59
N ARG A 54 9.27 3.24 -1.40
CA ARG A 54 8.38 4.30 -0.93
C ARG A 54 8.78 5.64 -1.54
N ASP A 55 7.81 6.45 -1.86
CA ASP A 55 7.97 7.87 -2.17
C ASP A 55 7.63 8.77 -0.97
N GLU A 56 6.97 8.20 0.05
CA GLU A 56 6.51 8.93 1.23
C GLU A 56 7.66 9.33 2.16
N TRP A 57 8.61 8.44 2.39
CA TRP A 57 9.84 8.64 3.19
C TRP A 57 10.81 7.49 2.97
N SER A 58 12.03 7.62 3.49
CA SER A 58 13.09 6.61 3.41
C SER A 58 13.51 6.14 4.80
N ASP A 59 13.92 4.89 4.93
CA ASP A 59 14.54 4.34 6.13
C ASP A 59 16.09 4.39 6.06
N GLU A 60 16.66 5.07 5.06
CA GLU A 60 18.10 5.10 4.79
C GLU A 60 18.92 5.52 6.01
N ASP A 61 18.48 6.58 6.72
CA ASP A 61 19.18 7.08 7.91
C ASP A 61 19.16 6.04 9.05
N LEU A 62 18.04 5.34 9.25
CA LEU A 62 17.91 4.30 10.28
C LEU A 62 18.78 3.09 9.96
N VAL A 63 18.74 2.63 8.71
CA VAL A 63 19.56 1.51 8.25
C VAL A 63 21.04 1.88 8.30
N GLY A 64 21.42 3.04 7.79
CA GLY A 64 22.80 3.51 7.82
C GLY A 64 23.37 3.67 9.22
N PHE A 65 22.54 4.00 10.20
CA PHE A 65 22.98 4.17 11.59
C PHE A 65 23.07 2.84 12.37
N TRP A 66 22.09 1.92 12.22
CA TRP A 66 22.03 0.70 13.03
C TRP A 66 22.48 -0.58 12.33
N ALA A 67 22.51 -0.56 10.99
CA ALA A 67 22.89 -1.70 10.17
C ALA A 67 23.70 -1.26 8.95
N PRO A 68 24.83 -0.54 9.13
CA PRO A 68 25.61 0.05 8.04
C PRO A 68 26.21 -0.97 7.09
N GLU A 69 26.24 -2.25 7.45
CA GLU A 69 26.65 -3.37 6.59
C GLU A 69 25.59 -3.74 5.56
N ILE A 70 24.32 -3.33 5.73
CA ILE A 70 23.26 -3.59 4.77
C ILE A 70 23.34 -2.57 3.63
N SER A 71 23.47 -3.07 2.41
CA SER A 71 23.38 -2.22 1.21
C SER A 71 21.96 -1.73 1.01
N TYR A 72 21.77 -0.42 0.90
CA TYR A 72 20.45 0.20 0.80
C TYR A 72 20.26 0.88 -0.56
N LEU A 73 19.13 0.59 -1.21
CA LEU A 73 18.69 1.26 -2.43
C LEU A 73 17.38 1.99 -2.14
N TYR A 74 17.39 3.32 -2.24
CA TYR A 74 16.16 4.10 -2.31
C TYR A 74 15.71 4.22 -3.77
N HIS A 75 14.60 3.58 -4.11
CA HIS A 75 14.08 3.48 -5.48
C HIS A 75 12.58 3.74 -5.51
N PRO A 76 12.17 4.99 -5.25
CA PRO A 76 10.79 5.34 -4.99
C PRO A 76 9.88 5.19 -6.21
N VAL A 77 8.63 4.87 -5.93
CA VAL A 77 7.51 4.93 -6.87
C VAL A 77 6.22 5.21 -6.10
N GLU A 78 5.39 6.10 -6.61
CA GLU A 78 4.07 6.38 -6.05
C GLU A 78 3.17 5.15 -6.08
N ASP A 79 2.26 5.01 -5.12
CA ASP A 79 1.21 3.97 -5.09
C ASP A 79 -0.15 4.57 -5.47
N ALA A 80 -0.21 5.24 -6.62
CA ALA A 80 -1.35 6.01 -7.12
C ALA A 80 -2.19 5.27 -8.18
N GLY A 81 -1.81 4.03 -8.53
CA GLY A 81 -2.44 3.29 -9.61
C GLY A 81 -2.00 3.73 -11.02
N GLN A 82 -0.99 4.59 -11.11
CA GLN A 82 -0.33 4.97 -12.37
C GLN A 82 0.43 3.78 -12.98
N ALA A 83 0.74 3.85 -14.26
CA ALA A 83 1.63 2.87 -14.89
C ALA A 83 3.06 3.04 -14.36
N ILE A 84 3.71 1.94 -14.03
CA ILE A 84 5.13 1.94 -13.63
C ILE A 84 6.00 1.82 -14.88
N PRO A 85 6.95 2.76 -15.10
CA PRO A 85 7.81 2.73 -16.27
C PRO A 85 8.71 1.48 -16.33
N ALA A 86 8.96 0.99 -17.54
CA ALA A 86 9.80 -0.20 -17.74
C ALA A 86 11.23 -0.04 -17.21
N ASP A 87 11.81 1.16 -17.33
CA ASP A 87 13.17 1.46 -16.82
C ASP A 87 13.25 1.47 -15.28
N TRP A 88 12.13 1.68 -14.60
CA TRP A 88 12.06 1.52 -13.15
C TRP A 88 12.28 0.05 -12.76
N PHE A 89 11.58 -0.88 -13.40
CA PHE A 89 11.78 -2.31 -13.17
C PHE A 89 13.19 -2.76 -13.57
N GLU A 90 13.73 -2.21 -14.65
CA GLU A 90 15.07 -2.56 -15.13
C GLU A 90 16.13 -2.19 -14.10
N LYS A 91 16.11 -0.95 -13.59
CA LYS A 91 17.06 -0.46 -12.56
C LYS A 91 17.01 -1.32 -11.29
N LEU A 92 15.80 -1.64 -10.80
CA LEU A 92 15.63 -2.51 -9.64
C LEU A 92 16.18 -3.91 -9.90
N ASN A 93 15.84 -4.48 -11.07
CA ASN A 93 16.31 -5.80 -11.45
C ASN A 93 17.83 -5.87 -11.56
N ASP A 94 18.47 -4.87 -12.14
CA ASP A 94 19.92 -4.81 -12.28
C ASP A 94 20.61 -4.77 -10.92
N TRP A 95 20.11 -3.94 -10.01
CA TRP A 95 20.64 -3.86 -8.65
C TRP A 95 20.46 -5.18 -7.89
N VAL A 96 19.28 -5.80 -7.96
CA VAL A 96 19.01 -7.08 -7.29
C VAL A 96 19.83 -8.20 -7.93
N THR A 97 20.00 -8.20 -9.25
CA THR A 97 20.82 -9.19 -9.95
C THR A 97 22.29 -9.10 -9.52
N LEU A 98 22.81 -7.88 -9.37
CA LEU A 98 24.16 -7.66 -8.87
C LEU A 98 24.29 -8.11 -7.41
N ALA A 99 23.34 -7.80 -6.55
CA ALA A 99 23.31 -8.26 -5.17
C ALA A 99 23.33 -9.81 -5.08
N LEU A 100 22.45 -10.43 -5.87
CA LEU A 100 22.32 -11.90 -5.88
C LEU A 100 23.46 -12.64 -6.61
N ALA A 101 24.43 -11.94 -7.20
CA ALA A 101 25.68 -12.55 -7.68
C ALA A 101 26.51 -13.14 -6.54
N ASP A 102 26.39 -12.57 -5.33
CA ASP A 102 26.87 -13.19 -4.10
C ASP A 102 25.88 -14.30 -3.68
N PRO A 103 26.31 -15.58 -3.56
CA PRO A 103 25.45 -16.69 -3.18
C PRO A 103 24.83 -16.55 -1.79
N ASP A 104 25.46 -15.83 -0.89
CA ASP A 104 24.99 -15.62 0.49
C ASP A 104 24.09 -14.38 0.66
N ALA A 105 24.01 -13.55 -0.38
CA ALA A 105 23.18 -12.35 -0.32
C ALA A 105 21.68 -12.67 -0.31
N ARG A 106 20.95 -11.94 0.52
CA ARG A 106 19.48 -11.90 0.60
C ARG A 106 18.97 -10.48 0.50
N VAL A 107 17.92 -10.30 -0.26
CA VAL A 107 17.35 -8.98 -0.57
C VAL A 107 15.96 -8.87 0.04
N LEU A 108 15.73 -7.80 0.79
CA LEU A 108 14.39 -7.34 1.16
C LEU A 108 13.95 -6.28 0.15
N VAL A 109 12.79 -6.47 -0.44
CA VAL A 109 12.09 -5.43 -1.20
C VAL A 109 10.91 -4.98 -0.37
N HIS A 110 10.83 -3.71 0.00
CA HIS A 110 9.75 -3.23 0.84
C HIS A 110 9.11 -1.95 0.29
N CYS A 111 7.90 -1.71 0.72
CA CYS A 111 7.19 -0.45 0.56
C CYS A 111 6.56 -0.08 1.90
N HIS A 112 5.58 0.81 1.95
CA HIS A 112 4.96 1.20 3.22
C HIS A 112 4.34 -0.02 3.96
N MET A 113 3.34 -0.67 3.40
CA MET A 113 2.65 -1.80 4.07
C MET A 113 3.07 -3.18 3.56
N GLY A 114 3.88 -3.25 2.51
CA GLY A 114 4.20 -4.50 1.83
C GLY A 114 2.99 -5.17 1.16
N VAL A 115 1.99 -4.39 0.75
CA VAL A 115 0.73 -4.88 0.16
C VAL A 115 0.76 -4.85 -1.36
N ASN A 116 1.33 -3.80 -1.97
CA ASN A 116 1.22 -3.59 -3.41
C ASN A 116 2.57 -3.40 -4.12
N ARG A 117 3.26 -2.27 -3.92
CA ARG A 117 4.52 -1.92 -4.63
C ARG A 117 5.58 -3.01 -4.49
N ALA A 118 5.91 -3.40 -3.26
CA ALA A 118 6.92 -4.42 -3.01
C ALA A 118 6.54 -5.81 -3.54
N PRO A 119 5.31 -6.33 -3.35
CA PRO A 119 4.87 -7.55 -4.01
C PRO A 119 4.90 -7.48 -5.55
N SER A 120 4.56 -6.34 -6.15
CA SER A 120 4.61 -6.15 -7.61
C SER A 120 6.06 -6.14 -8.15
N ALA A 121 6.95 -5.50 -7.42
CA ALA A 121 8.39 -5.52 -7.71
C ALA A 121 8.96 -6.95 -7.58
N ALA A 122 8.62 -7.67 -6.52
CA ALA A 122 9.03 -9.07 -6.35
C ALA A 122 8.50 -9.95 -7.48
N PHE A 123 7.28 -9.70 -7.96
CA PHE A 123 6.75 -10.41 -9.13
C PHE A 123 7.63 -10.18 -10.37
N ALA A 124 8.02 -8.93 -10.65
CA ALA A 124 8.95 -8.62 -11.74
C ALA A 124 10.29 -9.36 -11.59
N LEU A 125 10.88 -9.35 -10.40
CA LEU A 125 12.14 -10.03 -10.09
C LEU A 125 12.05 -11.55 -10.28
N LEU A 126 10.96 -12.17 -9.83
CA LEU A 126 10.75 -13.61 -10.03
C LEU A 126 10.59 -13.98 -11.51
N LEU A 127 9.86 -13.15 -12.28
CA LEU A 127 9.75 -13.32 -13.73
C LEU A 127 11.13 -13.22 -14.41
N ALA A 128 11.96 -12.26 -14.01
CA ALA A 128 13.32 -12.10 -14.53
C ALA A 128 14.22 -13.29 -14.22
N GLN A 129 13.98 -13.99 -13.12
CA GLN A 129 14.64 -15.25 -12.75
C GLN A 129 14.06 -16.47 -13.47
N GLY A 130 13.09 -16.28 -14.37
CA GLY A 130 12.49 -17.36 -15.15
C GLY A 130 11.37 -18.11 -14.43
N VAL A 131 10.87 -17.61 -13.30
CA VAL A 131 9.73 -18.23 -12.60
C VAL A 131 8.45 -17.98 -13.41
N PRO A 132 7.64 -19.02 -13.72
CA PRO A 132 6.40 -18.84 -14.46
C PRO A 132 5.40 -17.91 -13.75
N VAL A 133 4.60 -17.16 -14.52
CA VAL A 133 3.65 -16.14 -14.02
C VAL A 133 2.82 -16.64 -12.81
N ARG A 134 2.16 -17.79 -12.96
CA ARG A 134 1.30 -18.32 -11.88
C ARG A 134 2.07 -18.77 -10.65
N GLU A 135 3.25 -19.30 -10.83
CA GLU A 135 4.12 -19.76 -9.74
C GLU A 135 4.66 -18.55 -8.96
N ALA A 136 5.12 -17.51 -9.66
CA ALA A 136 5.60 -16.28 -9.05
C ALA A 136 4.50 -15.61 -8.20
N LEU A 137 3.30 -15.42 -8.76
CA LEU A 137 2.15 -14.85 -8.05
C LEU A 137 1.74 -15.69 -6.84
N SER A 138 1.72 -17.03 -7.00
CA SER A 138 1.34 -17.95 -5.92
C SER A 138 2.40 -18.04 -4.83
N ALA A 139 3.69 -17.91 -5.17
CA ALA A 139 4.78 -17.86 -4.19
C ALA A 139 4.65 -16.59 -3.32
N ILE A 140 4.43 -15.43 -3.95
CA ILE A 140 4.27 -14.16 -3.24
C ILE A 140 3.04 -14.22 -2.32
N ARG A 141 1.86 -14.57 -2.86
CA ARG A 141 0.63 -14.64 -2.08
C ARG A 141 0.66 -15.72 -1.00
N GLY A 142 1.32 -16.84 -1.26
CA GLY A 142 1.45 -17.94 -0.28
C GLY A 142 2.38 -17.62 0.88
N SER A 143 3.34 -16.71 0.68
CA SER A 143 4.23 -16.23 1.74
C SER A 143 3.68 -14.98 2.42
N ARG A 144 3.00 -14.11 1.67
CA ARG A 144 2.41 -12.87 2.14
C ARG A 144 0.94 -12.77 1.69
N GLU A 145 0.04 -13.25 2.53
CA GLU A 145 -1.40 -13.35 2.22
C GLU A 145 -2.06 -12.00 1.89
N VAL A 146 -1.51 -10.92 2.43
CA VAL A 146 -1.98 -9.54 2.22
C VAL A 146 -1.55 -8.93 0.89
N ALA A 147 -0.70 -9.60 0.10
CA ALA A 147 -0.18 -9.07 -1.16
C ALA A 147 -1.28 -8.91 -2.23
N VAL A 148 -1.49 -7.70 -2.73
CA VAL A 148 -2.50 -7.36 -3.77
C VAL A 148 -1.92 -7.45 -5.19
N ILE A 149 -0.70 -6.98 -5.41
CA ILE A 149 0.06 -7.07 -6.68
C ILE A 149 -0.63 -6.33 -7.83
N ASP A 150 -1.09 -5.08 -7.61
CA ASP A 150 -1.83 -4.31 -8.62
C ASP A 150 -1.01 -3.99 -9.87
N TYR A 151 0.31 -3.73 -9.72
CA TYR A 151 1.21 -3.40 -10.82
C TYR A 151 1.75 -4.65 -11.56
N ALA A 152 1.09 -5.81 -11.40
CA ALA A 152 1.54 -7.03 -12.08
C ALA A 152 1.44 -6.95 -13.62
N ASP A 153 0.55 -6.12 -14.18
CA ASP A 153 0.48 -5.92 -15.64
C ASP A 153 1.73 -5.19 -16.14
N ASP A 154 2.15 -4.13 -15.46
CA ASP A 154 3.34 -3.36 -15.84
C ASP A 154 4.61 -4.20 -15.71
N ALA A 155 4.74 -4.95 -14.60
CA ALA A 155 5.83 -5.89 -14.38
C ALA A 155 5.90 -6.98 -15.47
N LEU A 156 4.74 -7.52 -15.84
CA LEU A 156 4.64 -8.53 -16.90
C LEU A 156 4.98 -7.95 -18.26
N ASP A 157 4.50 -6.75 -18.59
CA ASP A 157 4.76 -6.08 -19.86
C ASP A 157 6.26 -5.72 -20.00
N TRP A 158 6.89 -5.23 -18.94
CA TRP A 158 8.33 -5.05 -18.88
C TRP A 158 9.09 -6.36 -19.16
N HIS A 159 8.77 -7.44 -18.45
CA HIS A 159 9.43 -8.73 -18.61
C HIS A 159 9.27 -9.28 -20.04
N LEU A 160 8.05 -9.26 -20.58
CA LEU A 160 7.78 -9.73 -21.93
C LEU A 160 8.46 -8.85 -23.01
N GLY A 161 8.66 -7.57 -22.71
CA GLY A 161 9.47 -6.65 -23.53
C GLY A 161 10.92 -7.08 -23.60
N ARG A 162 11.55 -7.36 -22.43
CA ARG A 162 12.94 -7.87 -22.37
C ARG A 162 13.16 -9.15 -23.17
N LEU A 163 12.19 -10.06 -23.11
CA LEU A 163 12.27 -11.33 -23.83
C LEU A 163 12.00 -11.20 -25.33
N GLY A 164 11.58 -10.04 -25.84
CA GLY A 164 11.11 -9.90 -27.21
C GLY A 164 9.92 -10.81 -27.51
N ALA A 165 9.07 -11.09 -26.51
CA ALA A 165 7.98 -12.04 -26.60
C ALA A 165 7.01 -11.69 -27.74
N ASP A 166 6.62 -12.70 -28.52
CA ASP A 166 5.65 -12.52 -29.58
C ASP A 166 4.22 -12.32 -29.05
N ARG A 167 3.28 -12.01 -29.95
CA ARG A 167 1.87 -11.73 -29.59
C ARG A 167 1.18 -12.91 -28.88
N TYR A 168 1.55 -14.15 -29.21
CA TYR A 168 0.91 -15.33 -28.62
C TYR A 168 1.42 -15.59 -27.21
N ALA A 169 2.73 -15.46 -27.00
CA ALA A 169 3.35 -15.54 -25.68
C ALA A 169 2.79 -14.45 -24.75
N ARG A 170 2.69 -13.19 -25.25
CA ARG A 170 2.08 -12.08 -24.50
C ARG A 170 0.62 -12.36 -24.13
N ALA A 171 -0.19 -12.83 -25.07
CA ALA A 171 -1.60 -13.16 -24.82
C ALA A 171 -1.73 -14.32 -23.80
N GLY A 172 -0.88 -15.33 -23.87
CA GLY A 172 -0.85 -16.45 -22.93
C GLY A 172 -0.50 -16.03 -21.52
N ALA A 173 0.54 -15.20 -21.38
CA ALA A 173 1.00 -14.69 -20.09
C ALA A 173 -0.06 -13.78 -19.41
N ARG A 174 -0.65 -12.84 -20.16
CA ARG A 174 -1.75 -11.98 -19.67
C ARG A 174 -3.00 -12.78 -19.28
N ARG A 175 -3.33 -13.81 -20.03
CA ARG A 175 -4.42 -14.73 -19.65
C ARG A 175 -4.12 -15.43 -18.32
N SER A 176 -2.88 -15.91 -18.12
CA SER A 176 -2.46 -16.55 -16.88
C SER A 176 -2.59 -15.60 -15.68
N LEU A 177 -2.17 -14.33 -15.83
CA LEU A 177 -2.33 -13.29 -14.83
C LEU A 177 -3.83 -13.03 -14.51
N THR A 178 -4.64 -12.83 -15.55
CA THR A 178 -6.08 -12.58 -15.40
C THR A 178 -6.80 -13.73 -14.70
N MET A 179 -6.50 -14.97 -15.07
CA MET A 179 -7.09 -16.15 -14.43
C MET A 179 -6.67 -16.28 -12.97
N TRP A 180 -5.39 -15.97 -12.67
CA TRP A 180 -4.91 -16.00 -11.29
C TRP A 180 -5.61 -14.95 -10.44
N ARG A 181 -5.72 -13.69 -10.92
CA ARG A 181 -6.43 -12.60 -10.21
C ARG A 181 -7.86 -12.98 -9.88
N ARG A 182 -8.62 -13.51 -10.86
CA ARG A 182 -10.02 -13.94 -10.64
C ARG A 182 -10.16 -15.02 -9.56
N ALA A 183 -9.18 -15.90 -9.45
CA ALA A 183 -9.17 -16.97 -8.45
C ALA A 183 -8.66 -16.54 -7.07
N ASN A 184 -7.95 -15.40 -7.00
CA ASN A 184 -7.27 -14.91 -5.80
C ASN A 184 -7.61 -13.45 -5.52
N ASP A 185 -8.84 -13.06 -5.82
CA ASP A 185 -9.33 -11.70 -5.54
C ASP A 185 -9.25 -11.37 -4.05
N ILE A 186 -8.86 -10.14 -3.73
CA ILE A 186 -8.66 -9.68 -2.36
C ILE A 186 -9.17 -8.25 -2.25
N ASP A 187 -9.91 -7.99 -1.19
CA ASP A 187 -10.34 -6.64 -0.84
C ASP A 187 -9.13 -5.84 -0.30
N LYS A 188 -8.52 -5.03 -1.17
CA LYS A 188 -7.35 -4.22 -0.86
C LYS A 188 -7.60 -3.29 0.33
N LEU A 189 -8.76 -2.66 0.39
CA LEU A 189 -9.09 -1.72 1.47
C LEU A 189 -9.27 -2.44 2.81
N ALA A 190 -9.90 -3.60 2.81
CA ALA A 190 -10.01 -4.43 4.02
C ALA A 190 -8.64 -4.88 4.51
N VAL A 191 -7.74 -5.26 3.61
CA VAL A 191 -6.36 -5.63 3.96
C VAL A 191 -5.61 -4.44 4.58
N ILE A 192 -5.66 -3.26 3.95
CA ILE A 192 -5.01 -2.06 4.47
C ILE A 192 -5.53 -1.71 5.86
N ARG A 193 -6.84 -1.78 6.09
CA ARG A 193 -7.44 -1.52 7.40
C ARG A 193 -7.02 -2.53 8.45
N GLN A 194 -6.97 -3.81 8.08
CA GLN A 194 -6.53 -4.86 9.01
C GLN A 194 -5.08 -4.67 9.45
N ILE A 195 -4.18 -4.32 8.53
CA ILE A 195 -2.77 -4.06 8.84
C ILE A 195 -2.67 -2.89 9.82
N ARG A 196 -3.35 -1.78 9.54
CA ARG A 196 -3.33 -0.59 10.40
C ARG A 196 -3.90 -0.84 11.78
N ALA A 197 -5.00 -1.59 11.88
CA ALA A 197 -5.55 -1.99 13.17
C ALA A 197 -4.56 -2.85 13.99
N GLY A 198 -3.70 -3.63 13.31
CA GLY A 198 -2.68 -4.46 13.95
C GLY A 198 -1.40 -3.70 14.35
N GLU A 199 -1.11 -2.56 13.71
CA GLU A 199 0.05 -1.71 14.02
C GLU A 199 -0.14 -0.86 15.28
N GLY A 200 -1.30 -0.97 15.94
CA GLY A 200 -1.57 -0.40 17.28
C GLY A 200 -1.68 1.12 17.31
N GLY A 201 -1.85 1.78 16.16
CA GLY A 201 -1.75 3.22 16.08
C GLY A 201 -2.59 3.90 15.02
N GLY A 202 -3.57 3.31 14.44
CA GLY A 202 -4.39 4.01 13.46
C GLY A 202 -5.81 4.20 13.98
N SER A 203 -6.12 5.33 14.61
CA SER A 203 -7.49 5.78 14.73
C SER A 203 -7.99 6.13 13.34
N SER A 204 -9.24 5.82 13.04
CA SER A 204 -9.88 6.29 11.81
C SER A 204 -10.67 7.53 12.14
N TRP A 205 -10.50 8.58 11.37
CA TRP A 205 -11.13 9.89 11.59
C TRP A 205 -12.02 10.25 10.42
N CYS A 206 -13.20 10.80 10.73
CA CYS A 206 -14.11 11.35 9.74
C CYS A 206 -13.90 12.86 9.64
N PHE A 207 -13.57 13.34 8.45
CA PHE A 207 -13.55 14.76 8.11
C PHE A 207 -14.77 15.09 7.25
N THR A 208 -15.67 15.90 7.79
CA THR A 208 -16.83 16.39 7.06
C THR A 208 -16.44 17.54 6.15
N LEU A 209 -16.73 17.38 4.88
CA LEU A 209 -16.50 18.37 3.83
C LEU A 209 -17.82 18.97 3.36
N ASN A 210 -17.90 20.30 3.31
CA ASN A 210 -18.98 20.97 2.65
C ASN A 210 -18.89 20.83 1.10
N PRO A 211 -19.95 21.09 0.33
CA PRO A 211 -19.96 20.91 -1.11
C PRO A 211 -18.85 21.69 -1.86
N ALA A 212 -18.47 22.87 -1.39
CA ALA A 212 -17.41 23.65 -2.01
C ALA A 212 -16.04 22.97 -1.82
N ALA A 213 -15.74 22.48 -0.61
CA ALA A 213 -14.51 21.75 -0.33
C ALA A 213 -14.41 20.43 -1.12
N VAL A 214 -15.54 19.76 -1.39
CA VAL A 214 -15.56 18.57 -2.26
C VAL A 214 -15.17 18.92 -3.70
N LEU A 215 -15.66 20.05 -4.22
CA LEU A 215 -15.32 20.52 -5.58
C LEU A 215 -13.84 20.96 -5.67
N ASP A 216 -13.35 21.71 -4.70
CA ASP A 216 -11.95 22.12 -4.65
C ASP A 216 -11.01 20.91 -4.61
N LEU A 217 -11.37 19.89 -3.83
CA LEU A 217 -10.62 18.65 -3.76
C LEU A 217 -10.69 17.88 -5.08
N ALA A 218 -11.84 17.87 -5.76
CA ALA A 218 -11.97 17.23 -7.08
C ALA A 218 -11.01 17.83 -8.12
N GLU A 219 -10.82 19.15 -8.11
CA GLU A 219 -9.86 19.82 -8.99
C GLU A 219 -8.42 19.42 -8.66
N LEU A 220 -8.06 19.36 -7.38
CA LEU A 220 -6.72 18.96 -6.92
C LEU A 220 -6.42 17.51 -7.31
N VAL A 221 -7.34 16.58 -7.08
CA VAL A 221 -7.18 15.16 -7.46
C VAL A 221 -7.16 14.98 -8.97
N GLY A 222 -7.92 15.79 -9.71
CA GLY A 222 -7.86 15.81 -11.18
C GLY A 222 -6.50 16.25 -11.74
N ALA A 223 -5.77 17.08 -10.99
CA ALA A 223 -4.43 17.55 -11.35
C ALA A 223 -3.31 16.59 -10.92
N SER A 224 -3.52 15.81 -9.85
CA SER A 224 -2.57 14.82 -9.31
C SER A 224 -3.34 13.64 -8.71
N PRO A 225 -2.99 12.40 -9.01
CA PRO A 225 -3.78 11.23 -8.59
C PRO A 225 -3.82 11.00 -7.07
N ASN A 226 -2.83 11.49 -6.31
CA ASN A 226 -2.79 11.41 -4.84
C ASN A 226 -2.22 12.71 -4.26
N PRO A 227 -2.95 13.82 -4.34
CA PRO A 227 -2.45 15.06 -3.78
C PRO A 227 -2.36 14.98 -2.26
N THR A 228 -1.35 15.62 -1.71
CA THR A 228 -1.36 15.97 -0.29
C THR A 228 -2.22 17.21 -0.11
N ILE A 229 -3.27 17.08 0.68
CA ILE A 229 -4.20 18.15 1.00
C ILE A 229 -4.01 18.61 2.44
N GLY A 230 -4.41 19.83 2.74
CA GLY A 230 -4.49 20.37 4.10
C GLY A 230 -5.93 20.33 4.59
N LEU A 231 -6.21 19.55 5.64
CA LEU A 231 -7.53 19.54 6.28
C LEU A 231 -7.52 20.41 7.52
N GLY A 232 -8.48 21.35 7.62
CA GLY A 232 -8.62 22.21 8.77
C GLY A 232 -8.96 21.43 10.04
N LEU A 233 -8.29 21.75 11.16
CA LEU A 233 -8.49 21.11 12.45
C LEU A 233 -9.34 21.96 13.38
N GLN A 234 -10.29 21.32 14.05
CA GLN A 234 -11.09 21.88 15.15
C GLN A 234 -10.80 21.21 16.49
N VAL A 235 -10.02 20.11 16.49
CA VAL A 235 -9.62 19.34 17.68
C VAL A 235 -8.14 19.56 17.99
N GLU A 236 -7.76 19.23 19.21
CA GLU A 236 -6.35 19.27 19.62
C GLU A 236 -5.49 18.36 18.72
N PRO A 237 -4.35 18.85 18.22
CA PRO A 237 -3.49 18.07 17.34
C PRO A 237 -2.98 16.73 17.92
N ASP A 238 -2.86 16.67 19.25
CA ASP A 238 -2.34 15.48 19.95
C ASP A 238 -3.26 14.25 19.83
N GLU A 239 -4.53 14.45 19.49
CA GLU A 239 -5.47 13.34 19.28
C GLU A 239 -5.27 12.63 17.94
N LEU A 240 -4.56 13.27 17.00
CA LEU A 240 -4.27 12.72 15.67
C LEU A 240 -2.81 12.29 15.60
N ALA A 241 -2.59 11.08 15.13
CA ALA A 241 -1.26 10.53 14.98
C ALA A 241 -0.85 10.43 13.51
N LEU A 242 0.45 10.37 13.28
CA LEU A 242 1.00 10.01 11.98
C LEU A 242 0.42 8.65 11.54
N ARG A 243 -0.04 8.57 10.29
CA ARG A 243 -0.65 7.38 9.70
C ARG A 243 -2.07 7.07 10.16
N ASP A 244 -2.73 7.94 10.89
CA ASP A 244 -4.16 7.80 11.12
C ASP A 244 -4.93 7.79 9.79
N GLU A 245 -5.92 6.92 9.69
CA GLU A 245 -6.80 6.87 8.52
C GLU A 245 -7.74 8.09 8.55
N VAL A 246 -7.94 8.68 7.39
CA VAL A 246 -8.87 9.78 7.18
C VAL A 246 -9.95 9.35 6.20
N VAL A 247 -11.19 9.44 6.63
CA VAL A 247 -12.38 9.26 5.80
C VAL A 247 -12.94 10.64 5.49
N LEU A 248 -13.03 10.97 4.22
CA LEU A 248 -13.61 12.23 3.75
C LEU A 248 -15.11 12.05 3.51
N TRP A 249 -15.91 12.72 4.30
CA TRP A 249 -17.37 12.68 4.24
C TRP A 249 -17.91 13.93 3.56
N GLY A 250 -18.57 13.78 2.42
CA GLY A 250 -19.32 14.82 1.76
C GLY A 250 -20.77 14.80 2.24
N GLU A 251 -21.28 15.93 2.79
CA GLU A 251 -22.62 16.03 3.37
C GLU A 251 -23.75 15.55 2.45
N ALA A 252 -23.58 15.68 1.13
CA ALA A 252 -24.58 15.28 0.13
C ALA A 252 -24.24 13.98 -0.60
N SER A 253 -22.99 13.51 -0.53
CA SER A 253 -22.48 12.42 -1.38
C SER A 253 -22.14 11.14 -0.60
N GLY A 254 -21.98 11.22 0.71
CA GLY A 254 -21.48 10.12 1.53
C GLY A 254 -19.97 10.13 1.64
N VAL A 255 -19.32 8.96 1.64
CA VAL A 255 -17.86 8.90 1.65
C VAL A 255 -17.33 9.25 0.26
N VAL A 256 -16.68 10.41 0.17
CA VAL A 256 -16.10 10.91 -1.10
C VAL A 256 -14.62 10.55 -1.24
N GLY A 257 -13.94 10.19 -0.17
CA GLY A 257 -12.52 9.85 -0.25
C GLY A 257 -11.98 9.17 1.00
N PHE A 258 -10.77 8.62 0.83
CA PHE A 258 -9.94 8.07 1.89
C PHE A 258 -8.53 8.63 1.78
N GLY A 259 -7.86 8.72 2.90
CA GLY A 259 -6.48 9.14 2.97
C GLY A 259 -5.84 8.76 4.29
N TRP A 260 -4.63 9.27 4.52
CA TRP A 260 -3.96 9.15 5.81
C TRP A 260 -3.08 10.35 6.12
N VAL A 261 -2.88 10.55 7.40
CA VAL A 261 -2.03 11.59 7.94
C VAL A 261 -0.57 11.31 7.58
N VAL A 262 0.08 12.26 6.91
CA VAL A 262 1.47 12.15 6.44
C VAL A 262 2.45 13.08 7.14
N GLY A 263 1.97 13.88 8.09
CA GLY A 263 2.82 14.77 8.86
C GLY A 263 2.08 15.49 9.98
N PRO A 264 2.80 16.18 10.86
CA PRO A 264 2.19 16.92 11.95
C PRO A 264 1.33 18.07 11.42
N PRO A 265 0.31 18.51 12.18
CA PRO A 265 -0.44 19.72 11.89
C PRO A 265 0.49 20.92 11.72
N ARG A 266 0.16 21.79 10.77
CA ARG A 266 0.92 23.01 10.47
C ARG A 266 0.01 24.21 10.49
N GLU A 267 0.54 25.37 10.85
CA GLU A 267 -0.18 26.63 10.68
C GLU A 267 -0.46 26.88 9.19
N ALA A 268 -1.70 27.21 8.86
CA ALA A 268 -2.04 27.72 7.54
C ALA A 268 -1.27 29.04 7.29
N GLY A 269 -1.06 29.37 6.02
CA GLY A 269 -0.29 30.56 5.66
C GLY A 269 -0.80 31.90 6.20
N ASP A 270 -2.02 31.92 6.75
CA ASP A 270 -2.64 33.07 7.45
C ASP A 270 -2.43 33.08 8.97
N GLY A 271 -1.80 32.03 9.52
CA GLY A 271 -1.48 31.89 10.94
C GLY A 271 -2.69 31.71 11.88
N GLN A 272 -3.90 31.53 11.34
CA GLN A 272 -5.13 31.45 12.13
C GLN A 272 -5.73 30.04 12.22
N ALA A 273 -5.31 29.10 11.39
CA ALA A 273 -5.83 27.74 11.36
C ALA A 273 -4.71 26.72 11.35
N LEU A 274 -4.92 25.60 12.03
CA LEU A 274 -4.09 24.42 11.89
C LEU A 274 -4.62 23.58 10.72
N VAL A 275 -3.73 23.07 9.89
CA VAL A 275 -4.06 22.16 8.80
C VAL A 275 -3.26 20.86 8.98
N LEU A 276 -3.98 19.76 8.82
CA LEU A 276 -3.42 18.43 8.87
C LEU A 276 -3.05 18.01 7.45
N PRO A 277 -1.79 17.66 7.15
CA PRO A 277 -1.41 17.14 5.87
C PRO A 277 -1.90 15.69 5.72
N VAL A 278 -2.70 15.45 4.68
CA VAL A 278 -3.28 14.14 4.38
C VAL A 278 -3.03 13.82 2.92
N VAL A 279 -2.45 12.65 2.65
CA VAL A 279 -2.39 12.12 1.29
C VAL A 279 -3.70 11.39 0.98
N THR A 280 -4.33 11.73 -0.13
CA THR A 280 -5.56 11.05 -0.58
C THR A 280 -5.22 9.77 -1.33
N MET A 281 -5.96 8.68 -1.07
CA MET A 281 -5.73 7.36 -1.68
C MET A 281 -6.86 6.91 -2.60
N GLY A 282 -7.92 7.66 -2.64
CA GLY A 282 -9.06 7.44 -3.52
C GLY A 282 -10.05 8.56 -3.29
N PHE A 283 -10.60 9.09 -4.37
CA PHE A 283 -11.55 10.17 -4.32
C PHE A 283 -12.57 10.07 -5.45
N ASN A 284 -13.84 10.28 -5.12
CA ASN A 284 -14.92 10.42 -6.07
C ASN A 284 -15.93 11.47 -5.50
N PRO A 285 -16.11 12.63 -6.13
CA PRO A 285 -17.02 13.67 -5.64
C PRO A 285 -18.48 13.22 -5.57
N ASP A 286 -18.88 12.25 -6.40
CA ASP A 286 -20.23 11.68 -6.40
C ASP A 286 -20.44 10.59 -5.32
N GLY A 287 -19.40 10.26 -4.56
CA GLY A 287 -19.37 9.25 -3.51
C GLY A 287 -18.64 7.98 -3.92
N LEU A 288 -17.60 7.62 -3.16
CA LEU A 288 -16.99 6.28 -3.19
C LEU A 288 -17.90 5.26 -2.51
N ILE A 289 -18.58 5.68 -1.44
CA ILE A 289 -19.66 4.94 -0.82
C ILE A 289 -20.82 5.92 -0.66
N PRO A 290 -21.83 5.85 -1.53
CA PRO A 290 -22.99 6.71 -1.47
C PRO A 290 -23.79 6.53 -0.15
N ILE A 291 -24.50 7.56 0.27
CA ILE A 291 -25.28 7.56 1.53
C ILE A 291 -26.28 6.41 1.56
N ASP A 292 -27.01 6.20 0.45
CA ASP A 292 -28.01 5.13 0.33
C ASP A 292 -27.42 3.72 0.50
N VAL A 293 -26.18 3.52 0.09
CA VAL A 293 -25.46 2.27 0.33
C VAL A 293 -25.14 2.08 1.82
N LEU A 294 -24.71 3.16 2.50
CA LEU A 294 -24.44 3.11 3.94
C LEU A 294 -25.72 2.87 4.74
N ASP A 295 -26.80 3.57 4.39
CA ASP A 295 -28.12 3.36 5.00
C ASP A 295 -28.63 1.94 4.83
N LEU A 296 -28.32 1.31 3.69
CA LEU A 296 -28.67 -0.08 3.42
C LEU A 296 -27.88 -1.09 4.27
N VAL A 297 -26.58 -0.88 4.43
CA VAL A 297 -25.68 -1.85 5.12
C VAL A 297 -25.60 -1.63 6.62
N ALA A 298 -25.87 -0.44 7.09
CA ALA A 298 -25.81 -0.06 8.51
C ALA A 298 -26.88 0.99 8.87
N PRO A 299 -28.16 0.63 8.87
CA PRO A 299 -29.26 1.55 9.18
C PRO A 299 -29.07 2.21 10.55
N GLY A 300 -29.12 3.54 10.59
CA GLY A 300 -29.00 4.34 11.81
C GLY A 300 -27.57 4.58 12.31
N VAL A 301 -26.55 4.17 11.56
CA VAL A 301 -25.16 4.56 11.81
C VAL A 301 -24.92 5.91 11.13
N GLY A 302 -24.89 7.00 11.90
CA GLY A 302 -24.63 8.34 11.40
C GLY A 302 -23.14 8.58 11.10
N PHE A 303 -22.86 9.40 10.10
CA PHE A 303 -21.54 9.93 9.78
C PHE A 303 -21.61 11.47 9.75
N GLY A 304 -20.53 12.11 10.14
CA GLY A 304 -20.41 13.57 10.05
C GLY A 304 -21.17 14.39 11.10
N ASP A 305 -21.86 13.74 12.05
CA ASP A 305 -22.68 14.41 13.08
C ASP A 305 -21.88 14.90 14.32
N GLY A 306 -20.55 14.76 14.29
CA GLY A 306 -19.67 15.11 15.40
C GLY A 306 -18.82 16.37 15.15
N PRO A 307 -17.86 16.64 16.06
CA PRO A 307 -16.80 17.61 15.81
C PRO A 307 -16.04 17.25 14.54
N ASN A 308 -15.43 18.23 13.89
CA ASN A 308 -14.68 18.01 12.65
C ASN A 308 -13.17 18.24 12.87
N PRO A 309 -12.32 17.19 12.84
CA PRO A 309 -12.65 15.78 12.61
C PRO A 309 -13.26 15.08 13.83
N SER A 310 -13.94 13.96 13.61
CA SER A 310 -14.44 13.07 14.65
C SER A 310 -13.83 11.66 14.53
N PRO A 311 -13.50 10.99 15.65
CA PRO A 311 -13.05 9.60 15.60
C PRO A 311 -14.21 8.71 15.12
N LEU A 312 -13.90 7.74 14.26
CA LEU A 312 -14.89 6.77 13.82
C LEU A 312 -15.08 5.65 14.87
N SER A 313 -16.34 5.37 15.16
CA SER A 313 -16.69 4.23 16.01
C SER A 313 -16.45 2.90 15.29
N PRO A 314 -16.32 1.77 16.03
CA PRO A 314 -16.22 0.45 15.43
C PRO A 314 -17.38 0.12 14.47
N ASP A 315 -18.61 0.58 14.78
CA ASP A 315 -19.80 0.35 13.96
C ASP A 315 -19.70 1.13 12.64
N GLN A 316 -19.20 2.37 12.67
CA GLN A 316 -18.96 3.17 11.47
C GLN A 316 -17.87 2.52 10.59
N VAL A 317 -16.78 2.05 11.17
CA VAL A 317 -15.73 1.31 10.44
C VAL A 317 -16.29 0.03 9.81
N ALA A 318 -17.12 -0.72 10.54
CA ALA A 318 -17.78 -1.92 10.01
C ALA A 318 -18.73 -1.61 8.86
N ALA A 319 -19.50 -0.51 8.95
CA ALA A 319 -20.38 -0.02 7.90
C ALA A 319 -19.61 0.32 6.61
N LEU A 320 -18.50 1.06 6.74
CA LEU A 320 -17.62 1.42 5.61
C LEU A 320 -17.09 0.16 4.91
N ASN A 321 -16.57 -0.79 5.67
CA ASN A 321 -16.07 -2.05 5.14
C ASN A 321 -17.15 -2.84 4.39
N THR A 322 -18.38 -2.86 4.91
CA THR A 322 -19.51 -3.58 4.30
C THR A 322 -19.96 -2.89 3.02
N GLY A 323 -20.05 -1.54 3.02
CA GLY A 323 -20.41 -0.75 1.84
C GLY A 323 -19.42 -0.95 0.69
N LEU A 324 -18.12 -0.89 0.97
CA LEU A 324 -17.08 -1.13 -0.03
C LEU A 324 -17.16 -2.53 -0.64
N ARG A 325 -17.38 -3.57 0.18
CA ARG A 325 -17.54 -4.94 -0.32
C ARG A 325 -18.77 -5.10 -1.21
N LEU A 326 -19.86 -4.43 -0.86
CA LEU A 326 -21.10 -4.47 -1.65
C LEU A 326 -20.88 -3.86 -3.03
N LEU A 327 -20.24 -2.68 -3.08
CA LEU A 327 -19.94 -1.98 -4.33
C LEU A 327 -18.93 -2.75 -5.20
N ALA A 328 -17.89 -3.33 -4.60
CA ALA A 328 -16.93 -4.15 -5.32
C ALA A 328 -17.59 -5.37 -5.98
N ARG A 329 -18.54 -6.01 -5.29
CA ARG A 329 -19.32 -7.15 -5.86
C ARG A 329 -20.25 -6.71 -6.98
N ALA A 330 -20.86 -5.53 -6.88
CA ALA A 330 -21.73 -4.98 -7.92
C ALA A 330 -20.96 -4.57 -9.19
N ALA A 331 -19.71 -4.16 -9.05
CA ALA A 331 -18.83 -3.79 -10.15
C ALA A 331 -18.18 -5.00 -10.86
N ALA A 332 -18.24 -6.19 -10.24
CA ALA A 332 -17.70 -7.41 -10.86
C ALA A 332 -18.55 -7.79 -12.08
N PRO A 333 -17.94 -8.09 -13.25
CA PRO A 333 -18.68 -8.55 -14.42
C PRO A 333 -19.41 -9.86 -14.08
N PRO A 334 -20.62 -10.09 -14.63
CA PRO A 334 -21.34 -11.34 -14.42
C PRO A 334 -20.49 -12.55 -14.83
N ALA A 335 -20.51 -13.57 -14.01
CA ALA A 335 -19.71 -14.78 -14.15
C ALA A 335 -20.06 -15.57 -15.44
#